data_149195200f054dba65101532873bff8d
#
_entry.id   149195200f054dba65101532873bff8d
#
_cell.length_a   1.000
_cell.length_b   1.000
_cell.length_c   1.000
_cell.angle_alpha   90.00
_cell.angle_beta   90.00
_cell.angle_gamma   90.00
#
_symmetry.space_group_name_H-M   'P 1'
#
loop_
_entity.id
_entity.type
_entity.pdbx_description
1 polymer ?
#
loop_
_entity_poly.entity_id
_entity_poly.type
_entity_poly.pdbx_seq_one_letter_code
_entity_poly.pdbx_strand_id
1 'polypeptide(L)'
;MKRKTILRNVLLYITCISMLYSCKQRDDYPSFDDKEIVTPPTDIIPEDKEIEPVTKKLMAQTDLIKTFLVDSSVTLTNGLVRTHIRYQNKLDQRVSLQLLTVDLSSKAVFPSIMSAFDDYLYVSQPIGDMAKYCEPRAGGEILAATNAALSSTYSYIKNGRQINVSTSNIKTKEKTRPFFAIQKDGTPYIGNCADTTKFAFEPYDLNQFSGLVSGTNWVRYRGYNVLTTAAIVQAITAIGLSADNKTMYALVVDGGDTNFSVGISLNDVAVLMGALGSHDAFVLNSGTTSVMVQKTITNDQFNPVVWNTVSKPLTAGGSASISGIGFVKR
;
A
#
# COMPACT_ATOMS: atom_id res chain seq x y z
N MET A 1 52.67 41.23 -32.83
CA MET A 1 51.53 40.65 -32.07
C MET A 1 50.98 39.31 -32.60
N LYS A 2 51.19 38.89 -33.83
CA LYS A 2 50.60 37.67 -34.42
C LYS A 2 51.25 36.33 -34.00
N ARG A 3 52.52 36.28 -33.57
CA ARG A 3 53.21 35.02 -33.16
C ARG A 3 52.77 34.47 -31.79
N LYS A 4 52.41 35.33 -30.84
CA LYS A 4 51.97 34.85 -29.47
C LYS A 4 50.61 34.18 -29.49
N THR A 5 49.73 34.55 -30.42
CA THR A 5 48.38 33.99 -30.52
C THR A 5 48.38 32.56 -31.09
N ILE A 6 49.30 32.31 -32.07
CA ILE A 6 49.44 30.99 -32.70
C ILE A 6 50.00 29.96 -31.69
N LEU A 7 50.98 30.35 -30.88
CA LEU A 7 51.57 29.45 -29.90
C LEU A 7 50.56 29.07 -28.78
N ARG A 8 49.66 29.99 -28.40
CA ARG A 8 48.63 29.74 -27.38
C ARG A 8 47.54 28.79 -27.89
N ASN A 9 47.18 28.88 -29.16
CA ASN A 9 46.20 28.00 -29.77
C ASN A 9 46.74 26.59 -30.04
N VAL A 10 48.02 26.45 -30.40
CA VAL A 10 48.68 25.15 -30.57
C VAL A 10 48.85 24.45 -29.21
N LEU A 11 49.15 25.18 -28.12
CA LEU A 11 49.24 24.61 -26.77
C LEU A 11 47.89 24.14 -26.25
N LEU A 12 46.80 24.86 -26.59
CA LEU A 12 45.43 24.47 -26.18
C LEU A 12 44.96 23.19 -26.93
N TYR A 13 45.37 23.03 -28.20
CA TYR A 13 45.06 21.82 -28.97
C TYR A 13 45.79 20.58 -28.47
N ILE A 14 47.06 20.72 -28.06
CA ILE A 14 47.86 19.62 -27.53
C ILE A 14 47.33 19.17 -26.16
N THR A 15 46.86 20.08 -25.30
CA THR A 15 46.23 19.73 -24.01
C THR A 15 44.86 19.07 -24.18
N CYS A 16 44.07 19.44 -25.19
CA CYS A 16 42.81 18.76 -25.47
C CYS A 16 43.02 17.32 -26.02
N ILE A 17 44.06 17.13 -26.85
CA ILE A 17 44.36 15.78 -27.40
C ILE A 17 44.94 14.85 -26.32
N SER A 18 45.72 15.36 -25.37
CA SER A 18 46.22 14.53 -24.26
C SER A 18 45.12 14.11 -23.27
N MET A 19 44.04 14.87 -23.12
CA MET A 19 42.88 14.48 -22.29
C MET A 19 42.01 13.40 -22.95
N LEU A 20 42.06 13.28 -24.29
CA LEU A 20 41.31 12.23 -24.99
C LEU A 20 42.02 10.86 -24.99
N TYR A 21 43.30 10.79 -24.66
CA TYR A 21 44.04 9.52 -24.57
C TYR A 21 44.14 8.94 -23.14
N SER A 22 43.62 9.64 -22.12
CA SER A 22 43.72 9.22 -20.71
C SER A 22 42.51 8.38 -20.22
N CYS A 23 41.53 8.12 -21.07
CA CYS A 23 40.47 7.17 -20.76
C CYS A 23 40.67 5.85 -21.51
N LYS A 24 41.78 5.18 -21.28
CA LYS A 24 41.81 3.72 -21.41
C LYS A 24 41.14 3.17 -20.18
N GLN A 25 39.84 2.92 -20.34
CA GLN A 25 39.05 2.16 -19.38
C GLN A 25 39.79 0.82 -19.17
N ARG A 26 40.26 0.59 -17.95
CA ARG A 26 40.74 -0.74 -17.56
C ARG A 26 39.52 -1.66 -17.61
N ASP A 27 39.54 -2.60 -18.54
CA ASP A 27 38.60 -3.73 -18.59
C ASP A 27 38.96 -4.77 -17.50
N ASP A 28 39.11 -4.29 -16.26
CA ASP A 28 39.33 -5.14 -15.09
C ASP A 28 38.02 -5.38 -14.30
N TYR A 29 36.87 -5.12 -14.93
CA TYR A 29 35.61 -5.65 -14.40
C TYR A 29 35.59 -7.14 -14.72
N PRO A 30 35.41 -8.01 -13.71
CA PRO A 30 35.12 -9.41 -13.98
C PRO A 30 33.92 -9.43 -14.92
N SER A 31 34.07 -10.08 -16.05
CA SER A 31 32.95 -10.38 -16.94
C SER A 31 32.01 -11.27 -16.13
N PHE A 32 30.97 -10.68 -15.59
CA PHE A 32 29.83 -11.46 -15.14
C PHE A 32 29.22 -12.03 -16.41
N ASP A 33 29.41 -13.33 -16.62
CA ASP A 33 28.63 -14.10 -17.56
C ASP A 33 27.19 -14.10 -17.00
N ASP A 34 26.44 -13.03 -17.24
CA ASP A 34 25.05 -12.83 -16.85
C ASP A 34 24.10 -13.73 -17.66
N LYS A 35 24.47 -14.98 -17.78
CA LYS A 35 23.59 -16.04 -18.28
C LYS A 35 23.29 -17.09 -17.22
N GLU A 36 23.22 -16.71 -15.96
CA GLU A 36 22.27 -17.39 -15.10
C GLU A 36 20.89 -16.98 -15.57
N ILE A 37 20.29 -17.85 -16.37
CA ILE A 37 18.85 -17.87 -16.54
C ILE A 37 18.31 -18.09 -15.13
N VAL A 38 17.98 -17.00 -14.44
CA VAL A 38 17.19 -17.04 -13.23
C VAL A 38 15.85 -17.60 -13.68
N THR A 39 15.75 -18.93 -13.65
CA THR A 39 14.45 -19.59 -13.74
C THR A 39 13.60 -18.93 -12.66
N PRO A 40 12.42 -18.34 -13.02
CA PRO A 40 11.53 -17.81 -12.00
C PRO A 40 11.37 -18.91 -10.94
N PRO A 41 11.41 -18.57 -9.63
CA PRO A 41 11.24 -19.58 -8.60
C PRO A 41 10.00 -20.37 -8.94
N THR A 42 10.15 -21.68 -9.03
CA THR A 42 9.05 -22.59 -9.30
C THR A 42 8.20 -22.56 -8.03
N ASP A 43 7.18 -21.70 -8.03
CA ASP A 43 6.22 -21.53 -6.94
C ASP A 43 5.33 -22.80 -6.87
N ILE A 44 5.91 -23.94 -6.52
CA ILE A 44 5.18 -25.17 -6.27
C ILE A 44 4.96 -25.24 -4.77
N ILE A 45 3.69 -25.07 -4.34
CA ILE A 45 3.31 -25.41 -2.97
C ILE A 45 3.45 -26.94 -2.86
N PRO A 46 4.23 -27.46 -1.90
CA PRO A 46 4.27 -28.90 -1.65
C PRO A 46 2.85 -29.40 -1.40
N GLU A 47 2.50 -30.55 -1.96
CA GLU A 47 1.16 -31.16 -1.85
C GLU A 47 0.68 -31.33 -0.39
N ASP A 48 1.60 -31.40 0.56
CA ASP A 48 1.34 -31.61 1.99
C ASP A 48 1.21 -30.32 2.81
N LYS A 49 1.32 -29.12 2.19
CA LYS A 49 1.23 -27.86 2.93
C LYS A 49 -0.21 -27.58 3.31
N GLU A 50 -0.47 -27.45 4.61
CA GLU A 50 -1.78 -27.01 5.09
C GLU A 50 -2.10 -25.60 4.59
N ILE A 51 -3.28 -25.43 3.96
CA ILE A 51 -3.75 -24.16 3.44
C ILE A 51 -4.19 -23.27 4.62
N GLU A 52 -3.78 -22.02 4.63
CA GLU A 52 -4.11 -21.06 5.66
C GLU A 52 -5.62 -20.84 5.80
N PRO A 53 -6.15 -20.63 7.01
CA PRO A 53 -7.59 -20.53 7.24
C PRO A 53 -8.28 -19.45 6.40
N VAL A 54 -7.65 -18.30 6.24
CA VAL A 54 -8.18 -17.19 5.43
C VAL A 54 -8.24 -17.56 3.95
N THR A 55 -7.27 -18.31 3.48
CA THR A 55 -7.19 -18.77 2.09
C THR A 55 -8.23 -19.87 1.83
N LYS A 56 -8.42 -20.81 2.77
CA LYS A 56 -9.53 -21.78 2.73
C LYS A 56 -10.88 -21.06 2.61
N LYS A 57 -11.08 -19.98 3.39
CA LYS A 57 -12.29 -19.17 3.34
C LYS A 57 -12.50 -18.51 1.98
N LEU A 58 -11.44 -17.93 1.40
CA LEU A 58 -11.49 -17.32 0.07
C LEU A 58 -11.88 -18.35 -1.00
N MET A 59 -11.27 -19.55 -0.98
CA MET A 59 -11.59 -20.62 -1.92
C MET A 59 -13.04 -21.09 -1.82
N ALA A 60 -13.56 -21.20 -0.60
CA ALA A 60 -14.93 -21.67 -0.37
C ALA A 60 -15.99 -20.66 -0.86
N GLN A 61 -15.64 -19.37 -0.94
CA GLN A 61 -16.59 -18.29 -1.21
C GLN A 61 -16.35 -17.56 -2.53
N THR A 62 -15.26 -17.88 -3.23
CA THR A 62 -14.97 -17.27 -4.53
C THR A 62 -14.42 -18.31 -5.51
N ASP A 63 -14.57 -18.03 -6.78
CA ASP A 63 -13.99 -18.81 -7.87
C ASP A 63 -12.82 -18.08 -8.56
N LEU A 64 -12.29 -17.03 -7.92
CA LEU A 64 -11.19 -16.23 -8.46
C LEU A 64 -9.85 -16.99 -8.44
N ILE A 65 -9.69 -17.91 -7.49
CA ILE A 65 -8.46 -18.67 -7.28
C ILE A 65 -8.56 -20.00 -8.02
N LYS A 66 -7.79 -20.15 -9.09
CA LYS A 66 -7.68 -21.41 -9.84
C LYS A 66 -6.64 -22.35 -9.21
N THR A 67 -5.46 -21.81 -8.94
CA THR A 67 -4.33 -22.55 -8.40
C THR A 67 -3.51 -21.66 -7.48
N PHE A 68 -3.08 -22.19 -6.33
CA PHE A 68 -2.16 -21.48 -5.44
C PHE A 68 -0.73 -21.58 -5.92
N LEU A 69 0.02 -20.53 -5.67
CA LEU A 69 1.47 -20.47 -5.85
C LEU A 69 2.19 -20.23 -4.53
N VAL A 70 1.63 -19.37 -3.66
CA VAL A 70 2.13 -19.09 -2.30
C VAL A 70 0.94 -18.93 -1.39
N ASP A 71 1.03 -19.50 -0.20
CA ASP A 71 0.07 -19.32 0.89
C ASP A 71 0.83 -19.36 2.22
N SER A 72 0.91 -18.24 2.91
CA SER A 72 1.65 -18.14 4.17
C SER A 72 1.09 -17.05 5.05
N SER A 73 0.94 -17.34 6.33
CA SER A 73 0.52 -16.39 7.35
C SER A 73 1.59 -16.19 8.41
N VAL A 74 1.68 -14.98 8.92
CA VAL A 74 2.53 -14.60 10.05
C VAL A 74 1.70 -13.82 11.04
N THR A 75 1.62 -14.30 12.28
CA THR A 75 1.04 -13.55 13.40
C THR A 75 2.05 -12.50 13.84
N LEU A 76 1.74 -11.23 13.63
CA LEU A 76 2.60 -10.11 14.02
C LEU A 76 2.45 -9.80 15.51
N THR A 77 1.25 -9.93 16.02
CA THR A 77 0.90 -9.88 17.44
C THR A 77 -0.51 -10.46 17.62
N ASN A 78 -0.96 -10.60 18.88
CA ASN A 78 -2.35 -10.96 19.14
C ASN A 78 -3.30 -9.99 18.42
N GLY A 79 -4.23 -10.53 17.63
CA GLY A 79 -5.20 -9.75 16.86
C GLY A 79 -4.65 -9.14 15.56
N LEU A 80 -3.41 -9.41 15.14
CA LEU A 80 -2.88 -8.94 13.86
C LEU A 80 -2.16 -10.08 13.13
N VAL A 81 -2.72 -10.50 12.01
CA VAL A 81 -2.16 -11.54 11.14
C VAL A 81 -1.94 -10.96 9.76
N ARG A 82 -0.73 -11.17 9.20
CA ARG A 82 -0.44 -10.91 7.81
C ARG A 82 -0.45 -12.22 7.02
N THR A 83 -1.21 -12.26 5.93
CA THR A 83 -1.24 -13.40 5.00
C THR A 83 -0.76 -12.95 3.63
N HIS A 84 0.18 -13.69 3.05
CA HIS A 84 0.63 -13.55 1.69
C HIS A 84 0.04 -14.67 0.84
N ILE A 85 -0.72 -14.31 -0.19
CA ILE A 85 -1.32 -15.26 -1.13
C ILE A 85 -0.87 -14.89 -2.53
N ARG A 86 -0.31 -15.87 -3.27
CA ARG A 86 -0.13 -15.77 -4.71
C ARG A 86 -0.91 -16.91 -5.36
N TYR A 87 -1.58 -16.60 -6.45
CA TYR A 87 -2.42 -17.55 -7.15
C TYR A 87 -2.46 -17.28 -8.65
N GLN A 88 -2.88 -18.28 -9.41
CA GLN A 88 -3.33 -18.10 -10.78
C GLN A 88 -4.86 -17.92 -10.78
N ASN A 89 -5.32 -16.91 -11.50
CA ASN A 89 -6.74 -16.66 -11.73
C ASN A 89 -7.26 -17.59 -12.87
N LYS A 90 -8.52 -17.49 -13.22
CA LYS A 90 -9.16 -18.27 -14.30
C LYS A 90 -8.54 -18.09 -15.68
N LEU A 91 -7.81 -16.99 -15.89
CA LEU A 91 -7.10 -16.68 -17.14
C LEU A 91 -5.63 -17.11 -17.07
N ASP A 92 -5.25 -17.94 -16.09
CA ASP A 92 -3.89 -18.38 -15.83
C ASP A 92 -2.89 -17.22 -15.55
N GLN A 93 -3.41 -16.05 -15.22
CA GLN A 93 -2.60 -14.89 -14.85
C GLN A 93 -2.25 -14.95 -13.36
N ARG A 94 -1.03 -14.58 -13.04
CA ARG A 94 -0.56 -14.51 -11.65
C ARG A 94 -1.10 -13.29 -10.95
N VAL A 95 -1.56 -13.47 -9.72
CA VAL A 95 -1.99 -12.41 -8.81
C VAL A 95 -1.31 -12.63 -7.47
N SER A 96 -0.72 -11.58 -6.91
CA SER A 96 -0.09 -11.56 -5.59
C SER A 96 -0.79 -10.54 -4.70
N LEU A 97 -1.12 -10.94 -3.49
CA LEU A 97 -1.73 -10.06 -2.50
C LEU A 97 -1.14 -10.24 -1.11
N GLN A 98 -1.08 -9.15 -0.38
CA GLN A 98 -0.81 -9.09 1.04
C GLN A 98 -2.08 -8.66 1.76
N LEU A 99 -2.49 -9.42 2.77
CA LEU A 99 -3.67 -9.16 3.58
C LEU A 99 -3.28 -9.01 5.04
N LEU A 100 -3.68 -7.91 5.68
CA LEU A 100 -3.71 -7.79 7.12
C LEU A 100 -5.13 -8.06 7.61
N THR A 101 -5.28 -9.04 8.47
CA THR A 101 -6.51 -9.29 9.23
C THR A 101 -6.31 -8.78 10.64
N VAL A 102 -7.15 -7.84 11.05
CA VAL A 102 -7.08 -7.16 12.36
C VAL A 102 -8.30 -7.51 13.17
N ASP A 103 -8.11 -8.21 14.28
CA ASP A 103 -9.15 -8.44 15.29
C ASP A 103 -9.19 -7.25 16.26
N LEU A 104 -10.11 -6.34 15.98
CA LEU A 104 -10.33 -5.14 16.80
C LEU A 104 -10.94 -5.46 18.16
N SER A 105 -11.60 -6.62 18.30
CA SER A 105 -12.20 -7.06 19.56
C SER A 105 -11.15 -7.44 20.59
N SER A 106 -9.95 -7.84 20.16
CA SER A 106 -8.82 -8.14 21.05
C SER A 106 -8.32 -6.92 21.81
N LYS A 107 -8.59 -5.71 21.28
CA LYS A 107 -8.07 -4.43 21.78
C LYS A 107 -6.55 -4.35 21.87
N ALA A 108 -5.85 -5.37 21.39
CA ALA A 108 -4.38 -5.43 21.37
C ALA A 108 -3.78 -4.66 20.19
N VAL A 109 -4.58 -4.43 19.15
CA VAL A 109 -4.19 -3.69 17.94
C VAL A 109 -5.25 -2.69 17.57
N PHE A 110 -4.82 -1.54 17.10
CA PHE A 110 -5.71 -0.51 16.55
C PHE A 110 -5.08 0.18 15.34
N PRO A 111 -5.90 0.67 14.40
CA PRO A 111 -5.41 1.46 13.28
C PRO A 111 -5.05 2.88 13.73
N SER A 112 -4.06 3.49 13.08
CA SER A 112 -3.65 4.88 13.28
C SER A 112 -3.43 5.56 11.93
N ILE A 113 -3.92 6.77 11.76
CA ILE A 113 -3.65 7.55 10.56
C ILE A 113 -2.26 8.18 10.66
N MET A 114 -1.44 7.90 9.66
CA MET A 114 -0.07 8.39 9.57
C MET A 114 0.04 9.55 8.58
N SER A 115 0.96 10.46 8.83
CA SER A 115 1.34 11.57 7.97
C SER A 115 2.84 11.60 7.73
N ALA A 116 3.25 12.22 6.65
CA ALA A 116 4.66 12.44 6.38
C ALA A 116 5.31 13.21 7.54
N PHE A 117 6.47 12.69 7.99
CA PHE A 117 7.26 13.24 9.11
C PHE A 117 6.50 13.38 10.43
N ASP A 118 5.38 12.66 10.58
CA ASP A 118 4.44 12.82 11.71
C ASP A 118 3.94 14.26 11.90
N ASP A 119 3.97 15.06 10.84
CA ASP A 119 3.60 16.46 10.85
C ASP A 119 2.24 16.68 10.15
N TYR A 120 1.74 17.91 10.23
CA TYR A 120 0.51 18.34 9.58
C TYR A 120 0.77 18.97 8.19
N LEU A 121 1.93 18.66 7.61
CA LEU A 121 2.30 19.11 6.28
C LEU A 121 1.67 18.22 5.22
N TYR A 122 1.25 18.85 4.13
CA TYR A 122 0.72 18.15 2.96
C TYR A 122 1.87 17.81 1.99
N VAL A 123 2.71 16.86 2.39
CA VAL A 123 3.87 16.36 1.63
C VAL A 123 3.85 14.84 1.58
N SER A 124 4.59 14.25 0.67
CA SER A 124 4.66 12.79 0.54
C SER A 124 5.94 12.22 1.14
N GLN A 125 5.83 10.99 1.66
CA GLN A 125 6.94 10.24 2.24
C GLN A 125 6.75 8.74 1.96
N PRO A 126 7.82 7.93 1.79
CA PRO A 126 7.73 6.48 1.76
C PRO A 126 7.05 5.93 3.02
N ILE A 127 6.20 4.90 2.88
CA ILE A 127 5.37 4.42 3.99
C ILE A 127 6.19 3.86 5.16
N GLY A 128 7.32 3.19 4.89
CA GLY A 128 8.21 2.70 5.96
C GLY A 128 8.81 3.84 6.79
N ASP A 129 9.25 4.91 6.12
CA ASP A 129 9.77 6.09 6.81
C ASP A 129 8.66 6.82 7.57
N MET A 130 7.47 6.95 6.94
CA MET A 130 6.29 7.55 7.58
C MET A 130 5.94 6.80 8.87
N ALA A 131 5.93 5.47 8.85
CA ALA A 131 5.67 4.65 10.02
C ALA A 131 6.71 4.88 11.12
N LYS A 132 7.99 4.92 10.75
CA LYS A 132 9.10 5.21 11.67
C LYS A 132 8.93 6.58 12.36
N TYR A 133 8.54 7.61 11.62
CA TYR A 133 8.34 8.94 12.18
C TYR A 133 7.07 9.04 13.05
N CYS A 134 6.01 8.32 12.69
CA CYS A 134 4.75 8.35 13.42
C CYS A 134 4.76 7.48 14.70
N GLU A 135 5.56 6.42 14.75
CA GLU A 135 5.57 5.46 15.85
C GLU A 135 5.72 6.10 17.25
N PRO A 136 6.61 7.10 17.50
CA PRO A 136 6.76 7.69 18.82
C PRO A 136 5.48 8.33 19.40
N ARG A 137 4.54 8.69 18.54
CA ARG A 137 3.27 9.34 18.92
C ARG A 137 2.04 8.51 18.58
N ALA A 138 2.23 7.28 18.10
CA ALA A 138 1.14 6.40 17.68
C ALA A 138 0.37 5.80 18.87
N GLY A 139 0.87 5.93 20.09
CA GLY A 139 0.28 5.31 21.28
C GLY A 139 0.62 3.84 21.45
N GLY A 140 1.62 3.35 20.73
CA GLY A 140 2.14 2.00 20.76
C GLY A 140 3.08 1.71 19.60
N GLU A 141 3.47 0.47 19.45
CA GLU A 141 4.40 0.02 18.41
C GLU A 141 3.67 -0.19 17.07
N ILE A 142 4.09 0.49 15.99
CA ILE A 142 3.56 0.22 14.65
C ILE A 142 4.22 -1.03 14.09
N LEU A 143 3.45 -2.09 13.85
CA LEU A 143 3.96 -3.37 13.34
C LEU A 143 3.89 -3.51 11.83
N ALA A 144 2.89 -2.90 11.22
CA ALA A 144 2.70 -2.89 9.77
C ALA A 144 2.01 -1.60 9.34
N ALA A 145 2.12 -1.25 8.06
CA ALA A 145 1.46 -0.08 7.52
C ALA A 145 1.16 -0.24 6.02
N THR A 146 0.15 0.49 5.55
CA THR A 146 -0.19 0.63 4.13
C THR A 146 -0.25 2.09 3.71
N ASN A 147 -0.09 2.35 2.42
CA ASN A 147 -0.41 3.66 1.87
C ASN A 147 -1.92 3.94 1.97
N ALA A 148 -2.26 5.23 2.01
CA ALA A 148 -3.64 5.69 1.93
C ALA A 148 -3.79 6.74 0.81
N ALA A 149 -4.18 7.97 1.10
CA ALA A 149 -4.43 9.00 0.10
C ALA A 149 -3.15 9.49 -0.61
N LEU A 150 -3.28 9.85 -1.88
CA LEU A 150 -2.18 10.29 -2.76
C LEU A 150 -2.26 11.74 -3.21
N SER A 151 -3.42 12.36 -3.18
CA SER A 151 -3.58 13.66 -3.82
C SER A 151 -4.38 14.66 -2.97
N SER A 152 -4.22 15.93 -3.32
CA SER A 152 -4.90 17.08 -2.69
C SER A 152 -6.43 17.03 -2.76
N THR A 153 -6.99 16.12 -3.53
CA THR A 153 -8.45 15.95 -3.64
C THR A 153 -9.04 15.07 -2.55
N TYR A 154 -8.21 14.49 -1.68
CA TYR A 154 -8.65 13.58 -0.62
C TYR A 154 -8.75 14.29 0.71
N SER A 155 -9.82 14.01 1.45
CA SER A 155 -9.96 14.47 2.83
C SER A 155 -9.03 13.70 3.75
N TYR A 156 -8.40 14.44 4.66
CA TYR A 156 -7.41 13.89 5.55
C TYR A 156 -7.43 14.62 6.90
N ILE A 157 -7.63 13.85 7.98
CA ILE A 157 -7.60 14.31 9.36
C ILE A 157 -6.60 13.47 10.14
N LYS A 158 -5.77 14.14 10.94
CA LYS A 158 -4.87 13.49 11.89
C LYS A 158 -4.96 14.15 13.25
N ASN A 159 -5.09 13.36 14.30
CA ASN A 159 -5.21 13.82 15.69
C ASN A 159 -6.29 14.91 15.85
N GLY A 160 -7.43 14.76 15.16
CA GLY A 160 -8.53 15.71 15.16
C GLY A 160 -8.29 17.00 14.36
N ARG A 161 -7.08 17.16 13.77
CA ARG A 161 -6.78 18.33 12.93
C ARG A 161 -6.97 18.00 11.45
N GLN A 162 -7.73 18.83 10.78
CA GLN A 162 -7.91 18.75 9.33
C GLN A 162 -6.64 19.23 8.63
N ILE A 163 -5.97 18.35 7.89
CA ILE A 163 -4.79 18.68 7.09
C ILE A 163 -5.21 19.10 5.69
N ASN A 164 -6.14 18.37 5.12
CA ASN A 164 -6.79 18.73 3.88
C ASN A 164 -8.27 18.31 3.93
N VAL A 165 -9.16 19.28 3.86
CA VAL A 165 -10.58 19.02 3.65
C VAL A 165 -10.98 19.90 2.49
N SER A 166 -11.14 19.30 1.34
CA SER A 166 -11.68 19.98 0.18
C SER A 166 -13.16 20.25 0.40
N THR A 167 -13.44 21.41 1.02
CA THR A 167 -14.82 21.84 1.29
C THR A 167 -15.65 22.03 0.02
N SER A 168 -15.01 22.34 -1.10
CA SER A 168 -15.66 22.41 -2.41
C SER A 168 -16.06 21.02 -2.94
N ASN A 169 -15.31 19.98 -2.63
CA ASN A 169 -15.56 18.61 -3.09
C ASN A 169 -16.59 17.87 -2.22
N ILE A 170 -16.68 18.19 -0.95
CA ILE A 170 -17.74 17.66 -0.07
C ILE A 170 -19.11 18.02 -0.61
N LYS A 171 -19.24 19.16 -1.29
CA LYS A 171 -20.55 19.64 -1.81
C LYS A 171 -20.97 19.04 -3.15
N THR A 172 -20.06 18.51 -3.99
CA THR A 172 -20.43 18.15 -5.35
C THR A 172 -19.94 16.80 -5.89
N LYS A 173 -18.69 16.40 -5.65
CA LYS A 173 -18.12 15.15 -6.18
C LYS A 173 -17.70 14.16 -5.12
N GLU A 174 -17.22 14.60 -3.97
CA GLU A 174 -16.81 13.71 -2.88
C GLU A 174 -17.98 13.15 -2.07
N LYS A 175 -19.22 13.59 -2.34
CA LYS A 175 -20.41 13.00 -1.73
C LYS A 175 -20.54 11.50 -1.93
N THR A 176 -19.88 10.96 -2.95
CA THR A 176 -19.91 9.54 -3.28
C THR A 176 -18.61 8.83 -2.86
N ARG A 177 -17.63 9.55 -2.32
CA ARG A 177 -16.36 8.94 -1.93
C ARG A 177 -16.45 8.32 -0.55
N PRO A 178 -15.96 7.08 -0.42
CA PRO A 178 -15.80 6.45 0.87
C PRO A 178 -14.66 7.10 1.67
N PHE A 179 -14.76 6.98 2.98
CA PHE A 179 -13.66 7.32 3.87
C PHE A 179 -13.54 6.28 4.99
N PHE A 180 -12.33 6.07 5.46
CA PHE A 180 -12.02 5.40 6.70
C PHE A 180 -11.71 6.45 7.76
N ALA A 181 -12.31 6.30 8.92
CA ALA A 181 -12.08 7.19 10.05
C ALA A 181 -11.87 6.42 11.35
N ILE A 182 -11.25 7.08 12.30
CA ILE A 182 -11.10 6.64 13.68
C ILE A 182 -11.84 7.67 14.53
N GLN A 183 -12.86 7.23 15.25
CA GLN A 183 -13.59 8.08 16.17
C GLN A 183 -12.71 8.48 17.36
N LYS A 184 -13.10 9.48 18.12
CA LYS A 184 -12.33 9.92 19.30
C LYS A 184 -12.23 8.85 20.39
N ASP A 185 -13.18 7.91 20.43
CA ASP A 185 -13.16 6.75 21.34
C ASP A 185 -12.26 5.61 20.83
N GLY A 186 -11.66 5.76 19.64
CA GLY A 186 -10.82 4.78 18.97
C GLY A 186 -11.57 3.81 18.08
N THR A 187 -12.90 3.92 17.95
CA THR A 187 -13.71 3.03 17.10
C THR A 187 -13.45 3.30 15.62
N PRO A 188 -13.06 2.29 14.82
CA PRO A 188 -12.96 2.43 13.39
C PRO A 188 -14.34 2.58 12.73
N TYR A 189 -14.39 3.37 11.66
CA TYR A 189 -15.61 3.65 10.94
C TYR A 189 -15.33 3.79 9.44
N ILE A 190 -16.16 3.18 8.61
CA ILE A 190 -16.19 3.43 7.17
C ILE A 190 -17.48 4.18 6.86
N GLY A 191 -17.34 5.36 6.31
CA GLY A 191 -18.45 6.23 5.96
C GLY A 191 -18.47 6.61 4.50
N ASN A 192 -19.60 7.16 4.11
CA ASN A 192 -19.80 7.75 2.81
C ASN A 192 -20.20 9.21 2.98
N CYS A 193 -19.45 10.11 2.40
CA CYS A 193 -19.83 11.51 2.37
C CYS A 193 -21.21 11.76 1.70
N ALA A 194 -21.70 10.75 0.96
CA ALA A 194 -23.00 10.79 0.30
C ALA A 194 -24.14 10.07 1.03
N ASP A 195 -23.92 9.52 2.22
CA ASP A 195 -25.02 8.84 2.95
C ASP A 195 -26.02 9.85 3.51
N THR A 196 -26.41 10.72 2.64
CA THR A 196 -27.60 11.55 2.76
C THR A 196 -28.80 10.78 2.19
N THR A 197 -29.04 9.56 2.67
CA THR A 197 -30.28 8.85 2.36
C THR A 197 -31.53 9.64 2.79
N LYS A 198 -31.30 10.74 3.40
CA LYS A 198 -32.30 11.76 3.73
C LYS A 198 -31.71 13.11 3.42
N PHE A 199 -31.57 13.49 2.20
CA PHE A 199 -31.42 14.82 1.63
C PHE A 199 -31.05 15.99 2.56
N ALA A 200 -30.74 15.74 3.80
CA ALA A 200 -30.24 16.66 4.78
C ALA A 200 -28.71 16.51 4.77
N PHE A 201 -28.08 17.46 4.14
CA PHE A 201 -26.67 17.74 4.31
C PHE A 201 -26.41 18.14 5.76
N GLU A 202 -26.40 17.19 6.64
CA GLU A 202 -25.62 17.35 7.83
C GLU A 202 -24.22 16.89 7.44
N PRO A 203 -23.27 17.82 7.25
CA PRO A 203 -21.87 17.43 7.11
C PRO A 203 -21.57 16.61 8.35
N TYR A 204 -20.92 15.45 8.18
CA TYR A 204 -20.37 14.74 9.33
C TYR A 204 -19.67 15.78 10.21
N ASP A 205 -19.98 15.79 11.48
CA ASP A 205 -19.17 16.56 12.43
C ASP A 205 -17.76 15.96 12.42
N LEU A 206 -16.89 16.54 11.59
CA LEU A 206 -15.51 16.08 11.47
C LEU A 206 -14.77 16.12 12.80
N ASN A 207 -15.29 16.89 13.77
CA ASN A 207 -14.74 16.94 15.12
C ASN A 207 -14.94 15.63 15.90
N GLN A 208 -15.81 14.74 15.46
CA GLN A 208 -15.95 13.40 16.08
C GLN A 208 -14.79 12.47 15.77
N PHE A 209 -13.99 12.76 14.73
CA PHE A 209 -12.91 11.89 14.28
C PHE A 209 -11.55 12.35 14.82
N SER A 210 -10.77 11.42 15.34
CA SER A 210 -9.36 11.62 15.63
C SER A 210 -8.49 11.46 14.38
N GLY A 211 -8.91 10.63 13.44
CA GLY A 211 -8.25 10.40 12.16
C GLY A 211 -9.26 10.08 11.05
N LEU A 212 -8.94 10.48 9.82
CA LEU A 212 -9.75 10.20 8.64
C LEU A 212 -8.87 10.21 7.38
N VAL A 213 -9.11 9.26 6.50
CA VAL A 213 -8.57 9.25 5.13
C VAL A 213 -9.68 8.86 4.17
N SER A 214 -9.90 9.64 3.12
CA SER A 214 -10.83 9.26 2.06
C SER A 214 -10.16 8.40 0.99
N GLY A 215 -10.95 7.60 0.30
CA GLY A 215 -10.52 6.74 -0.81
C GLY A 215 -11.13 7.11 -2.15
N THR A 216 -11.03 6.19 -3.10
CA THR A 216 -11.48 6.42 -4.47
C THR A 216 -12.85 5.80 -4.77
N ASN A 217 -12.95 4.48 -4.64
CA ASN A 217 -14.07 3.70 -5.13
C ASN A 217 -14.60 2.76 -4.06
N TRP A 218 -15.90 2.78 -3.83
CA TRP A 218 -16.55 1.69 -3.14
C TRP A 218 -16.35 0.39 -3.90
N VAL A 219 -16.04 -0.69 -3.18
CA VAL A 219 -16.09 -2.07 -3.70
C VAL A 219 -17.16 -2.87 -2.97
N ARG A 220 -17.45 -2.55 -1.72
CA ARG A 220 -18.61 -3.08 -0.98
C ARG A 220 -19.29 -1.98 -0.19
N TYR A 221 -20.59 -2.00 -0.19
CA TYR A 221 -21.41 -1.06 0.57
C TYR A 221 -22.60 -1.80 1.21
N ARG A 222 -22.71 -1.74 2.52
CA ARG A 222 -23.76 -2.41 3.31
C ARG A 222 -23.92 -3.90 2.98
N GLY A 223 -22.81 -4.61 2.81
CA GLY A 223 -22.79 -6.05 2.51
C GLY A 223 -22.94 -6.41 1.03
N TYR A 224 -23.18 -5.45 0.13
CA TYR A 224 -23.34 -5.69 -1.30
C TYR A 224 -22.08 -5.28 -2.07
N ASN A 225 -21.77 -6.04 -3.13
CA ASN A 225 -20.71 -5.66 -4.05
C ASN A 225 -21.14 -4.44 -4.87
N VAL A 226 -20.27 -3.45 -4.93
CA VAL A 226 -20.41 -2.29 -5.82
C VAL A 226 -19.68 -2.61 -7.11
N LEU A 227 -20.41 -2.98 -8.13
CA LEU A 227 -19.85 -3.37 -9.42
C LEU A 227 -19.62 -2.16 -10.30
N THR A 228 -18.54 -2.21 -11.07
CA THR A 228 -18.19 -1.20 -12.08
C THR A 228 -18.08 -1.85 -13.46
N THR A 229 -18.34 -1.09 -14.50
CA THR A 229 -18.10 -1.52 -15.88
C THR A 229 -16.62 -1.40 -16.27
N ALA A 230 -15.80 -0.71 -15.47
CA ALA A 230 -14.38 -0.57 -15.74
C ALA A 230 -13.63 -1.88 -15.42
N ALA A 231 -13.08 -2.50 -16.44
CA ALA A 231 -12.31 -3.74 -16.34
C ALA A 231 -10.80 -3.47 -16.19
N ILE A 232 -10.40 -2.37 -15.53
CA ILE A 232 -9.00 -2.03 -15.34
C ILE A 232 -8.40 -2.96 -14.29
N VAL A 233 -7.35 -3.67 -14.68
CA VAL A 233 -6.54 -4.54 -13.80
C VAL A 233 -5.27 -3.79 -13.42
N GLN A 234 -5.03 -3.62 -12.13
CA GLN A 234 -3.91 -2.85 -11.61
C GLN A 234 -3.58 -3.22 -10.16
N ALA A 235 -2.47 -2.69 -9.64
CA ALA A 235 -2.19 -2.76 -8.21
C ALA A 235 -3.24 -1.96 -7.43
N ILE A 236 -3.68 -2.47 -6.27
CA ILE A 236 -4.75 -1.84 -5.48
C ILE A 236 -4.39 -1.94 -3.98
N THR A 237 -4.64 -0.86 -3.25
CA THR A 237 -4.72 -0.85 -1.79
C THR A 237 -6.17 -0.61 -1.39
N ALA A 238 -6.74 -1.54 -0.63
CA ALA A 238 -8.12 -1.49 -0.20
C ALA A 238 -8.25 -1.76 1.32
N ILE A 239 -9.35 -1.28 1.89
CA ILE A 239 -9.66 -1.46 3.31
C ILE A 239 -11.12 -1.88 3.46
N GLY A 240 -11.42 -2.71 4.46
CA GLY A 240 -12.78 -3.13 4.77
C GLY A 240 -13.01 -3.36 6.25
N LEU A 241 -14.26 -3.23 6.67
CA LEU A 241 -14.74 -3.55 8.01
C LEU A 241 -15.87 -4.58 7.97
N SER A 242 -15.90 -5.49 8.95
CA SER A 242 -17.05 -6.36 9.20
C SER A 242 -18.26 -5.56 9.67
N ALA A 243 -19.47 -6.16 9.58
CA ALA A 243 -20.72 -5.50 9.97
C ALA A 243 -20.76 -5.08 11.46
N ASP A 244 -20.08 -5.82 12.31
CA ASP A 244 -20.01 -5.58 13.75
C ASP A 244 -18.79 -4.72 14.16
N ASN A 245 -18.03 -4.23 13.18
CA ASN A 245 -16.79 -3.46 13.35
C ASN A 245 -15.70 -4.17 14.19
N LYS A 246 -15.77 -5.50 14.32
CA LYS A 246 -14.77 -6.26 15.10
C LYS A 246 -13.58 -6.73 14.27
N THR A 247 -13.75 -6.83 12.96
CA THR A 247 -12.67 -7.25 12.07
C THR A 247 -12.43 -6.21 11.00
N MET A 248 -11.16 -5.81 10.85
CA MET A 248 -10.71 -4.94 9.79
C MET A 248 -9.78 -5.70 8.84
N TYR A 249 -9.90 -5.43 7.57
CA TYR A 249 -9.06 -5.98 6.53
C TYR A 249 -8.32 -4.86 5.81
N ALA A 250 -7.00 -4.99 5.66
CA ALA A 250 -6.23 -4.13 4.78
C ALA A 250 -5.56 -5.01 3.72
N LEU A 251 -5.92 -4.78 2.47
CA LEU A 251 -5.50 -5.57 1.32
C LEU A 251 -4.60 -4.71 0.43
N VAL A 252 -3.44 -5.26 0.06
CA VAL A 252 -2.59 -4.71 -1.00
C VAL A 252 -2.42 -5.81 -2.05
N VAL A 253 -2.86 -5.53 -3.28
CA VAL A 253 -2.63 -6.39 -4.43
C VAL A 253 -1.53 -5.77 -5.28
N ASP A 254 -0.50 -6.56 -5.56
CA ASP A 254 0.58 -6.18 -6.47
C ASP A 254 0.06 -6.17 -7.91
N GLY A 255 0.68 -5.39 -8.80
CA GLY A 255 0.23 -5.33 -10.19
C GLY A 255 1.27 -4.78 -11.14
N GLY A 256 0.99 -4.91 -12.46
CA GLY A 256 1.83 -4.37 -13.52
C GLY A 256 3.05 -5.22 -13.89
N ASP A 257 3.20 -6.41 -13.30
CA ASP A 257 4.25 -7.38 -13.64
C ASP A 257 3.59 -8.73 -14.01
N THR A 258 3.55 -9.05 -15.29
CA THR A 258 2.90 -10.26 -15.80
C THR A 258 3.55 -11.55 -15.29
N ASN A 259 4.82 -11.53 -14.92
CA ASN A 259 5.54 -12.67 -14.38
C ASN A 259 5.31 -12.87 -12.88
N PHE A 260 4.91 -11.81 -12.17
CA PHE A 260 4.69 -11.85 -10.73
C PHE A 260 3.23 -11.63 -10.35
N SER A 261 2.64 -10.50 -10.77
CA SER A 261 1.25 -10.14 -10.52
C SER A 261 0.76 -9.14 -11.56
N VAL A 262 -0.28 -9.49 -12.30
CA VAL A 262 -0.92 -8.57 -13.25
C VAL A 262 -1.69 -7.46 -12.53
N GLY A 263 -2.09 -7.71 -11.29
CA GLY A 263 -3.02 -6.88 -10.54
C GLY A 263 -4.41 -7.50 -10.44
N ILE A 264 -5.38 -6.67 -10.08
CA ILE A 264 -6.77 -7.09 -9.84
C ILE A 264 -7.75 -6.01 -10.32
N SER A 265 -8.96 -6.42 -10.71
CA SER A 265 -10.04 -5.50 -11.02
C SER A 265 -10.78 -5.05 -9.75
N LEU A 266 -11.50 -3.92 -9.82
CA LEU A 266 -12.35 -3.47 -8.70
C LEU A 266 -13.45 -4.49 -8.36
N ASN A 267 -13.99 -5.16 -9.36
CA ASN A 267 -15.02 -6.19 -9.15
C ASN A 267 -14.46 -7.40 -8.40
N ASP A 268 -13.24 -7.83 -8.73
CA ASP A 268 -12.60 -8.94 -8.05
C ASP A 268 -12.21 -8.55 -6.61
N VAL A 269 -11.78 -7.30 -6.37
CA VAL A 269 -11.58 -6.80 -4.99
C VAL A 269 -12.89 -6.85 -4.21
N ALA A 270 -14.01 -6.49 -4.82
CA ALA A 270 -15.33 -6.56 -4.18
C ALA A 270 -15.68 -8.01 -3.78
N VAL A 271 -15.39 -8.97 -4.66
CA VAL A 271 -15.59 -10.40 -4.40
C VAL A 271 -14.68 -10.88 -3.27
N LEU A 272 -13.37 -10.57 -3.31
CA LEU A 272 -12.42 -10.94 -2.25
C LEU A 272 -12.82 -10.35 -0.90
N MET A 273 -13.14 -9.05 -0.85
CA MET A 273 -13.56 -8.40 0.39
C MET A 273 -14.86 -8.98 0.94
N GLY A 274 -15.79 -9.38 0.05
CA GLY A 274 -17.00 -10.09 0.44
C GLY A 274 -16.72 -11.45 1.06
N ALA A 275 -15.87 -12.24 0.42
CA ALA A 275 -15.45 -13.54 0.90
C ALA A 275 -14.71 -13.45 2.24
N LEU A 276 -13.93 -12.39 2.46
CA LEU A 276 -13.32 -12.10 3.76
C LEU A 276 -14.35 -11.76 4.84
N GLY A 277 -15.55 -11.32 4.49
CA GLY A 277 -16.61 -10.94 5.43
C GLY A 277 -16.68 -9.43 5.68
N SER A 278 -16.10 -8.62 4.81
CA SER A 278 -16.30 -7.17 4.88
C SER A 278 -17.76 -6.82 4.59
N HIS A 279 -18.34 -5.99 5.42
CA HIS A 279 -19.64 -5.37 5.19
C HIS A 279 -19.49 -4.13 4.31
N ASP A 280 -18.54 -3.29 4.68
CA ASP A 280 -18.15 -2.11 3.94
C ASP A 280 -16.67 -2.20 3.55
N ALA A 281 -16.34 -1.88 2.30
CA ALA A 281 -14.98 -1.88 1.81
C ALA A 281 -14.81 -0.91 0.64
N PHE A 282 -13.62 -0.32 0.55
CA PHE A 282 -13.31 0.62 -0.52
C PHE A 282 -11.82 0.64 -0.85
N VAL A 283 -11.48 1.20 -2.00
CA VAL A 283 -10.12 1.40 -2.45
C VAL A 283 -9.56 2.70 -1.88
N LEU A 284 -8.49 2.59 -1.11
CA LEU A 284 -7.73 3.74 -0.63
C LEU A 284 -6.96 4.37 -1.79
N ASN A 285 -6.30 3.52 -2.58
CA ASN A 285 -5.48 3.96 -3.70
C ASN A 285 -5.20 2.80 -4.68
N SER A 286 -4.69 3.14 -5.87
CA SER A 286 -4.33 2.16 -6.89
C SER A 286 -3.09 2.57 -7.67
N GLY A 287 -2.50 1.62 -8.41
CA GLY A 287 -1.32 1.83 -9.25
C GLY A 287 0.00 1.77 -8.47
N THR A 288 0.97 2.56 -8.90
CA THR A 288 2.39 2.49 -8.46
C THR A 288 2.64 2.71 -6.97
N THR A 289 1.66 3.26 -6.27
CA THR A 289 1.77 3.62 -4.84
C THR A 289 1.19 2.58 -3.91
N SER A 290 0.55 1.53 -4.43
CA SER A 290 0.04 0.42 -3.62
C SER A 290 1.20 -0.29 -2.96
N VAL A 291 1.28 -0.19 -1.62
CA VAL A 291 2.39 -0.73 -0.83
C VAL A 291 1.95 -1.14 0.56
N MET A 292 2.49 -2.25 1.02
CA MET A 292 2.43 -2.69 2.42
C MET A 292 3.84 -2.87 2.94
N VAL A 293 4.09 -2.36 4.13
CA VAL A 293 5.36 -2.51 4.85
C VAL A 293 5.12 -3.19 6.19
N GLN A 294 6.13 -3.90 6.66
CA GLN A 294 6.14 -4.56 7.96
C GLN A 294 7.43 -4.24 8.70
N LYS A 295 7.29 -3.94 9.98
CA LYS A 295 8.42 -3.79 10.90
C LYS A 295 9.02 -5.16 11.20
N THR A 296 10.34 -5.25 11.15
CA THR A 296 11.11 -6.42 11.54
C THR A 296 12.20 -6.00 12.52
N ILE A 297 12.28 -6.70 13.63
CA ILE A 297 13.39 -6.55 14.58
C ILE A 297 14.51 -7.46 14.09
N THR A 298 15.69 -6.91 13.94
CA THR A 298 16.88 -7.63 13.48
C THR A 298 17.89 -7.78 14.64
N ASN A 299 18.82 -8.71 14.47
CA ASN A 299 19.96 -8.86 15.40
C ASN A 299 21.10 -7.91 15.07
N ASP A 300 20.96 -7.04 14.08
CA ASP A 300 21.94 -6.04 13.73
C ASP A 300 21.93 -4.91 14.77
N GLN A 301 23.03 -4.77 15.51
CA GLN A 301 23.16 -3.73 16.54
C GLN A 301 23.13 -2.29 15.99
N PHE A 302 23.42 -2.09 14.71
CA PHE A 302 23.39 -0.78 14.05
C PHE A 302 22.04 -0.45 13.44
N ASN A 303 21.29 -1.49 13.02
CA ASN A 303 19.95 -1.38 12.41
C ASN A 303 19.00 -2.38 13.06
N PRO A 304 18.69 -2.20 14.37
CA PRO A 304 17.87 -3.18 15.10
C PRO A 304 16.43 -3.25 14.58
N VAL A 305 15.99 -2.25 13.85
CA VAL A 305 14.64 -2.15 13.29
C VAL A 305 14.71 -1.84 11.81
N VAL A 306 14.10 -2.71 11.00
CA VAL A 306 13.98 -2.55 9.56
C VAL A 306 12.51 -2.55 9.15
N TRP A 307 12.14 -1.62 8.29
CA TRP A 307 10.83 -1.59 7.64
C TRP A 307 10.93 -2.26 6.28
N ASN A 308 10.47 -3.50 6.21
CA ASN A 308 10.48 -4.28 4.97
C ASN A 308 9.23 -4.01 4.15
N THR A 309 9.40 -3.74 2.86
CA THR A 309 8.29 -3.76 1.92
C THR A 309 7.92 -5.21 1.65
N VAL A 310 6.72 -5.63 2.07
CA VAL A 310 6.23 -7.01 1.94
C VAL A 310 5.39 -7.24 0.68
N SER A 311 4.83 -6.18 0.10
CA SER A 311 4.28 -6.17 -1.26
C SER A 311 5.40 -5.95 -2.28
N LYS A 312 5.10 -6.10 -3.58
CA LYS A 312 6.04 -5.79 -4.67
C LYS A 312 5.52 -4.60 -5.48
N PRO A 313 5.69 -3.37 -4.98
CA PRO A 313 5.26 -2.18 -5.70
C PRO A 313 6.05 -2.01 -7.01
N LEU A 314 5.44 -1.37 -8.01
CA LEU A 314 6.07 -1.10 -9.32
C LEU A 314 7.32 -0.21 -9.20
N THR A 315 7.39 0.63 -8.18
CA THR A 315 8.57 1.43 -7.86
C THR A 315 9.26 0.83 -6.64
N ALA A 316 10.56 0.63 -6.70
CA ALA A 316 11.33 0.08 -5.58
C ALA A 316 11.08 0.87 -4.28
N GLY A 317 10.76 0.16 -3.20
CA GLY A 317 10.39 0.77 -1.92
C GLY A 317 8.99 1.38 -1.86
N GLY A 318 8.23 1.33 -2.97
CA GLY A 318 6.95 2.02 -3.12
C GLY A 318 7.11 3.50 -3.45
N SER A 319 6.13 4.08 -4.11
CA SER A 319 6.07 5.53 -4.28
C SER A 319 5.69 6.19 -2.96
N ALA A 320 6.18 7.42 -2.75
CA ALA A 320 5.82 8.20 -1.58
C ALA A 320 4.31 8.49 -1.56
N SER A 321 3.71 8.48 -0.39
CA SER A 321 2.29 8.77 -0.14
C SER A 321 2.15 9.94 0.82
N ILE A 322 1.03 10.64 0.75
CA ILE A 322 0.74 11.78 1.63
C ILE A 322 0.29 11.29 3.01
N SER A 323 -0.39 10.17 3.04
CA SER A 323 -0.87 9.55 4.25
C SER A 323 -0.79 8.03 4.18
N GLY A 324 -0.84 7.40 5.34
CA GLY A 324 -0.87 5.96 5.49
C GLY A 324 -1.77 5.54 6.64
N ILE A 325 -1.97 4.23 6.76
CA ILE A 325 -2.60 3.61 7.90
C ILE A 325 -1.59 2.68 8.55
N GLY A 326 -1.23 2.98 9.80
CA GLY A 326 -0.41 2.13 10.65
C GLY A 326 -1.27 1.22 11.51
N PHE A 327 -0.79 0.01 11.75
CA PHE A 327 -1.41 -0.98 12.64
C PHE A 327 -0.57 -1.07 13.90
N VAL A 328 -1.11 -0.53 14.99
CA VAL A 328 -0.41 -0.23 16.23
C VAL A 328 -0.73 -1.28 17.27
N LYS A 329 0.30 -1.92 17.82
CA LYS A 329 0.20 -2.77 19.02
C LYS A 329 0.18 -1.88 20.25
N ARG A 330 -0.78 -2.11 21.15
CA ARG A 330 -0.85 -1.46 22.47
C ARG A 330 0.16 -2.03 23.45
#